data_5860538159a40b770647f451f410316d
#
_entry.id   5860538159a40b770647f451f410316d
#
_cell.length_a   1.000
_cell.length_b   1.000
_cell.length_c   1.000
_cell.angle_alpha   90.00
_cell.angle_beta   90.00
_cell.angle_gamma   90.00
#
_symmetry.space_group_name_H-M   'P 1'
#
loop_
_entity.id
_entity.type
_entity.pdbx_description
1 polymer ?
#
loop_
_entity_poly.entity_id
_entity_poly.type
_entity_poly.pdbx_seq_one_letter_code
_entity_poly.pdbx_strand_id
1 'polypeptide(L)'
;MDDKYDDKDLQRLYDEKYFSTRSRPPMWIRRGEFIIEKFHPKTVLDVGCAYGELVKGLNDMGVDAYGIDGSEYAISNSDSSIRSKLFKVNLNSDKFPFEDKIFDVVGSFYSVEHIHDIDFFAQELHRTLKDDGIAWFLTPNEGLEGRNDTDVFTNPFEVWKKIFEERNFKVTKFSPHEMMALRGKLGKFKFYTWPKPLQNIVKRIAYDYSNKKMNDTSFILTKK
;
A
#
# COMPACT_ATOMS: atom_id res chain seq x y z
N MET A 1 7.20 8.31 25.88
CA MET A 1 6.03 9.12 25.53
C MET A 1 5.15 8.20 24.69
N ASP A 2 4.08 7.72 25.33
CA ASP A 2 3.16 6.75 24.67
C ASP A 2 2.08 7.52 23.90
N ASP A 3 2.44 8.16 22.81
CA ASP A 3 1.46 8.79 21.92
C ASP A 3 0.97 7.78 20.85
N LYS A 4 0.50 6.63 21.34
CA LYS A 4 -0.28 5.73 20.48
C LYS A 4 -1.68 6.30 20.37
N TYR A 5 -2.14 6.58 19.16
CA TYR A 5 -3.54 6.96 18.96
C TYR A 5 -4.44 5.81 19.45
N ASP A 6 -5.30 6.13 20.42
CA ASP A 6 -6.34 5.20 20.81
C ASP A 6 -7.45 5.14 19.73
N ASP A 7 -8.42 4.26 19.92
CA ASP A 7 -9.51 4.09 18.97
C ASP A 7 -10.35 5.39 18.79
N LYS A 8 -10.49 6.19 19.85
CA LYS A 8 -11.23 7.48 19.78
C LYS A 8 -10.46 8.52 18.97
N ASP A 9 -9.15 8.55 19.11
CA ASP A 9 -8.29 9.44 18.33
C ASP A 9 -8.35 9.06 16.85
N LEU A 10 -8.30 7.78 16.51
CA LEU A 10 -8.43 7.32 15.13
C LEU A 10 -9.80 7.71 14.53
N GLN A 11 -10.91 7.54 15.26
CA GLN A 11 -12.23 7.93 14.76
C GLN A 11 -12.37 9.44 14.57
N ARG A 12 -11.70 10.25 15.40
CA ARG A 12 -11.69 11.71 15.26
C ARG A 12 -10.84 12.19 14.09
N LEU A 13 -9.70 11.54 13.87
CA LEU A 13 -8.75 11.92 12.81
C LEU A 13 -9.19 11.46 11.43
N TYR A 14 -9.81 10.27 11.34
CA TYR A 14 -10.22 9.63 10.09
C TYR A 14 -11.73 9.56 9.96
N ASP A 15 -12.38 10.72 10.14
CA ASP A 15 -13.82 10.92 10.08
C ASP A 15 -14.34 11.24 8.67
N GLU A 16 -15.62 11.60 8.57
CA GLU A 16 -16.27 12.05 7.34
C GLU A 16 -15.56 13.24 6.71
N LYS A 17 -15.12 14.22 7.51
CA LYS A 17 -14.45 15.43 7.02
C LYS A 17 -13.12 15.08 6.35
N TYR A 18 -12.33 14.18 6.97
CA TYR A 18 -11.09 13.71 6.40
C TYR A 18 -11.29 13.05 5.03
N PHE A 19 -12.28 12.17 4.91
CA PHE A 19 -12.54 11.44 3.68
C PHE A 19 -13.30 12.24 2.62
N SER A 20 -14.12 13.24 3.00
CA SER A 20 -14.88 14.08 2.04
C SER A 20 -13.98 14.92 1.13
N THR A 21 -12.77 15.26 1.60
CA THR A 21 -11.80 16.03 0.82
C THR A 21 -10.95 15.18 -0.11
N ARG A 22 -11.08 13.85 -0.04
CA ARG A 22 -10.25 12.91 -0.81
C ARG A 22 -11.00 12.38 -2.02
N SER A 23 -10.44 12.61 -3.19
CA SER A 23 -10.98 12.02 -4.42
C SER A 23 -10.75 10.49 -4.43
N ARG A 24 -11.70 9.74 -5.00
CA ARG A 24 -11.58 8.30 -5.25
C ARG A 24 -11.05 8.09 -6.69
N PRO A 25 -9.74 8.17 -6.92
CA PRO A 25 -9.22 8.14 -8.27
C PRO A 25 -9.22 6.70 -8.83
N PRO A 26 -9.36 6.53 -10.16
CA PRO A 26 -9.31 5.22 -10.81
C PRO A 26 -7.91 4.55 -10.73
N MET A 27 -6.95 5.16 -10.06
CA MET A 27 -5.60 4.60 -9.88
C MET A 27 -5.59 3.30 -9.09
N TRP A 28 -6.60 3.05 -8.24
CA TRP A 28 -6.71 1.80 -7.47
C TRP A 28 -6.89 0.60 -8.39
N ILE A 29 -7.69 0.74 -9.45
CA ILE A 29 -7.87 -0.31 -10.48
C ILE A 29 -6.52 -0.63 -11.13
N ARG A 30 -5.77 0.40 -11.54
CA ARG A 30 -4.45 0.22 -12.17
C ARG A 30 -3.42 -0.41 -11.22
N ARG A 31 -3.52 -0.10 -9.92
CA ARG A 31 -2.67 -0.71 -8.90
C ARG A 31 -3.02 -2.20 -8.73
N GLY A 32 -4.30 -2.54 -8.71
CA GLY A 32 -4.76 -3.92 -8.68
C GLY A 32 -4.29 -4.72 -9.90
N GLU A 33 -4.47 -4.18 -11.12
CA GLU A 33 -3.95 -4.78 -12.35
C GLU A 33 -2.44 -5.02 -12.28
N PHE A 34 -1.70 -4.03 -11.75
CA PHE A 34 -0.25 -4.14 -11.60
C PHE A 34 0.15 -5.25 -10.60
N ILE A 35 -0.53 -5.33 -9.44
CA ILE A 35 -0.30 -6.37 -8.43
C ILE A 35 -0.51 -7.76 -9.06
N ILE A 36 -1.60 -7.94 -9.77
CA ILE A 36 -1.93 -9.22 -10.43
C ILE A 36 -0.85 -9.60 -11.45
N GLU A 37 -0.50 -8.67 -12.34
CA GLU A 37 0.46 -8.95 -13.42
C GLU A 37 1.88 -9.18 -12.91
N LYS A 38 2.28 -8.48 -11.85
CA LYS A 38 3.64 -8.54 -11.35
C LYS A 38 3.89 -9.70 -10.40
N PHE A 39 2.91 -9.98 -9.54
CA PHE A 39 3.08 -10.90 -8.43
C PHE A 39 2.21 -12.16 -8.53
N HIS A 40 1.20 -12.18 -9.42
CA HIS A 40 0.28 -13.30 -9.63
C HIS A 40 -0.32 -13.86 -8.31
N PRO A 41 -0.80 -13.00 -7.38
CA PRO A 41 -1.26 -13.45 -6.07
C PRO A 41 -2.60 -14.16 -6.15
N LYS A 42 -2.83 -15.10 -5.22
CA LYS A 42 -4.17 -15.65 -4.93
C LYS A 42 -4.86 -14.85 -3.83
N THR A 43 -4.08 -14.38 -2.85
CA THR A 43 -4.57 -13.67 -1.67
C THR A 43 -3.82 -12.37 -1.47
N VAL A 44 -4.57 -11.27 -1.21
CA VAL A 44 -3.99 -9.92 -1.02
C VAL A 44 -4.60 -9.28 0.22
N LEU A 45 -3.77 -8.59 1.02
CA LEU A 45 -4.21 -7.70 2.08
C LEU A 45 -3.84 -6.26 1.71
N ASP A 46 -4.81 -5.34 1.82
CA ASP A 46 -4.61 -3.89 1.72
C ASP A 46 -4.63 -3.27 3.12
N VAL A 47 -3.49 -2.75 3.57
CA VAL A 47 -3.31 -2.14 4.89
C VAL A 47 -3.49 -0.63 4.79
N GLY A 48 -4.46 -0.08 5.54
CA GLY A 48 -4.95 1.28 5.36
C GLY A 48 -5.85 1.39 4.13
N CYS A 49 -6.79 0.45 4.02
CA CYS A 49 -7.60 0.26 2.81
C CYS A 49 -8.67 1.34 2.58
N ALA A 50 -8.92 2.22 3.55
CA ALA A 50 -9.97 3.23 3.50
C ALA A 50 -11.34 2.62 3.12
N TYR A 51 -11.94 3.08 2.02
CA TYR A 51 -13.22 2.54 1.51
C TYR A 51 -13.09 1.19 0.78
N GLY A 52 -11.88 0.63 0.66
CA GLY A 52 -11.63 -0.67 0.03
C GLY A 52 -11.67 -0.68 -1.49
N GLU A 53 -11.42 0.43 -2.18
CA GLU A 53 -11.45 0.46 -3.64
C GLU A 53 -10.44 -0.51 -4.29
N LEU A 54 -9.24 -0.65 -3.71
CA LEU A 54 -8.27 -1.63 -4.20
C LEU A 54 -8.75 -3.06 -3.94
N VAL A 55 -9.31 -3.31 -2.75
CA VAL A 55 -9.89 -4.60 -2.38
C VAL A 55 -11.01 -4.98 -3.35
N LYS A 56 -11.92 -4.03 -3.65
CA LYS A 56 -12.97 -4.25 -4.63
C LYS A 56 -12.42 -4.58 -6.01
N GLY A 57 -11.50 -3.76 -6.51
CA GLY A 57 -10.90 -3.97 -7.83
C GLY A 57 -10.21 -5.32 -7.96
N LEU A 58 -9.48 -5.77 -6.94
CA LEU A 58 -8.83 -7.08 -6.92
C LEU A 58 -9.86 -8.23 -6.90
N ASN A 59 -10.93 -8.14 -6.08
CA ASN A 59 -11.98 -9.15 -6.04
C ASN A 59 -12.75 -9.21 -7.38
N ASP A 60 -13.05 -8.07 -8.00
CA ASP A 60 -13.70 -8.02 -9.33
C ASP A 60 -12.82 -8.69 -10.42
N MET A 61 -11.51 -8.74 -10.21
CA MET A 61 -10.53 -9.41 -11.08
C MET A 61 -10.19 -10.85 -10.67
N GLY A 62 -10.90 -11.42 -9.68
CA GLY A 62 -10.77 -12.82 -9.26
C GLY A 62 -9.67 -13.10 -8.24
N VAL A 63 -9.12 -12.08 -7.58
CA VAL A 63 -8.16 -12.25 -6.49
C VAL A 63 -8.90 -12.17 -5.15
N ASP A 64 -8.62 -13.06 -4.21
CA ASP A 64 -9.19 -13.03 -2.87
C ASP A 64 -8.50 -11.95 -2.03
N ALA A 65 -9.06 -10.74 -2.06
CA ALA A 65 -8.48 -9.57 -1.40
C ALA A 65 -9.29 -9.13 -0.20
N TYR A 66 -8.58 -8.72 0.84
CA TYR A 66 -9.08 -8.22 2.12
C TYR A 66 -8.48 -6.86 2.43
N GLY A 67 -9.12 -6.10 3.33
CA GLY A 67 -8.62 -4.80 3.77
C GLY A 67 -8.73 -4.62 5.28
N ILE A 68 -7.79 -3.88 5.84
CA ILE A 68 -7.82 -3.40 7.23
C ILE A 68 -7.62 -1.89 7.26
N ASP A 69 -8.38 -1.21 8.11
CA ASP A 69 -8.28 0.24 8.32
C ASP A 69 -8.72 0.61 9.73
N GLY A 70 -8.14 1.67 10.30
CA GLY A 70 -8.52 2.19 11.60
C GLY A 70 -9.86 2.95 11.61
N SER A 71 -10.34 3.41 10.44
CA SER A 71 -11.54 4.22 10.32
C SER A 71 -12.82 3.39 10.23
N GLU A 72 -13.64 3.46 11.26
CA GLU A 72 -15.02 2.94 11.24
C GLU A 72 -15.86 3.60 10.14
N TYR A 73 -15.70 4.93 9.96
CA TYR A 73 -16.42 5.68 8.95
C TYR A 73 -16.12 5.14 7.54
N ALA A 74 -14.84 4.95 7.20
CA ALA A 74 -14.46 4.47 5.88
C ALA A 74 -15.03 3.07 5.58
N ILE A 75 -14.89 2.15 6.52
CA ILE A 75 -15.40 0.78 6.38
C ILE A 75 -16.92 0.76 6.25
N SER A 76 -17.63 1.50 7.11
CA SER A 76 -19.10 1.56 7.10
C SER A 76 -19.66 2.15 5.80
N ASN A 77 -18.91 3.04 5.15
CA ASN A 77 -19.27 3.68 3.88
C ASN A 77 -18.63 3.02 2.64
N SER A 78 -18.08 1.81 2.80
CA SER A 78 -17.56 1.00 1.70
C SER A 78 -18.67 0.42 0.82
N ASP A 79 -18.30 -0.05 -0.37
CA ASP A 79 -19.20 -0.81 -1.24
C ASP A 79 -19.72 -2.06 -0.51
N SER A 80 -21.03 -2.28 -0.54
CA SER A 80 -21.67 -3.40 0.16
C SER A 80 -21.17 -4.78 -0.30
N SER A 81 -20.71 -4.90 -1.54
CA SER A 81 -20.22 -6.17 -2.11
C SER A 81 -18.92 -6.66 -1.47
N ILE A 82 -18.13 -5.75 -0.88
CA ILE A 82 -16.84 -6.09 -0.26
C ILE A 82 -16.78 -5.80 1.24
N ARG A 83 -17.84 -5.27 1.83
CA ARG A 83 -17.84 -4.85 3.24
C ARG A 83 -17.47 -5.99 4.20
N SER A 84 -17.89 -7.22 3.91
CA SER A 84 -17.53 -8.41 4.70
C SER A 84 -16.05 -8.80 4.62
N LYS A 85 -15.29 -8.18 3.71
CA LYS A 85 -13.85 -8.39 3.53
C LYS A 85 -13.01 -7.24 4.10
N LEU A 86 -13.65 -6.25 4.69
CA LEU A 86 -12.99 -5.10 5.32
C LEU A 86 -13.13 -5.20 6.84
N PHE A 87 -12.05 -4.97 7.56
CA PHE A 87 -12.01 -5.09 9.01
C PHE A 87 -11.47 -3.80 9.64
N LYS A 88 -12.15 -3.33 10.69
CA LYS A 88 -11.62 -2.26 11.52
C LYS A 88 -10.49 -2.79 12.37
N VAL A 89 -9.30 -2.20 12.26
CA VAL A 89 -8.08 -2.61 12.96
C VAL A 89 -7.25 -1.39 13.30
N ASN A 90 -6.95 -1.18 14.57
CA ASN A 90 -5.92 -0.22 14.95
C ASN A 90 -4.54 -0.85 14.70
N LEU A 91 -3.83 -0.36 13.68
CA LEU A 91 -2.54 -0.89 13.24
C LEU A 91 -1.42 -0.80 14.31
N ASN A 92 -1.66 -0.03 15.38
CA ASN A 92 -0.72 0.16 16.48
C ASN A 92 -0.91 -0.85 17.64
N SER A 93 -2.07 -1.53 17.72
CA SER A 93 -2.41 -2.32 18.92
C SER A 93 -3.20 -3.60 18.63
N ASP A 94 -3.94 -3.65 17.52
CA ASP A 94 -4.85 -4.76 17.28
C ASP A 94 -4.20 -5.84 16.44
N LYS A 95 -4.33 -7.07 16.89
CA LYS A 95 -3.95 -8.23 16.08
C LYS A 95 -4.76 -8.25 14.78
N PHE A 96 -4.10 -8.48 13.65
CA PHE A 96 -4.81 -8.63 12.37
C PHE A 96 -5.72 -9.86 12.43
N PRO A 97 -7.02 -9.74 12.02
CA PRO A 97 -8.02 -10.78 12.15
C PRO A 97 -7.85 -11.91 11.13
N PHE A 98 -6.62 -12.33 10.91
CA PHE A 98 -6.25 -13.34 9.93
C PHE A 98 -5.33 -14.39 10.55
N GLU A 99 -5.34 -15.58 9.97
CA GLU A 99 -4.42 -16.65 10.32
C GLU A 99 -2.99 -16.34 9.85
N ASP A 100 -2.04 -17.15 10.31
CA ASP A 100 -0.64 -17.04 9.91
C ASP A 100 -0.46 -17.44 8.45
N LYS A 101 0.42 -16.74 7.74
CA LYS A 101 0.93 -17.12 6.40
C LYS A 101 -0.16 -17.32 5.35
N ILE A 102 -1.14 -16.42 5.30
CA ILE A 102 -2.22 -16.54 4.31
C ILE A 102 -2.07 -15.61 3.10
N PHE A 103 -1.34 -14.50 3.22
CA PHE A 103 -1.25 -13.52 2.13
C PHE A 103 -0.04 -13.74 1.23
N ASP A 104 -0.28 -13.79 -0.08
CA ASP A 104 0.77 -13.77 -1.10
C ASP A 104 1.35 -12.36 -1.24
N VAL A 105 0.47 -11.33 -1.15
CA VAL A 105 0.87 -9.94 -1.22
C VAL A 105 0.18 -9.14 -0.11
N VAL A 106 0.94 -8.28 0.57
CA VAL A 106 0.42 -7.25 1.47
C VAL A 106 0.78 -5.88 0.89
N GLY A 107 -0.22 -5.04 0.65
CA GLY A 107 -0.03 -3.66 0.19
C GLY A 107 -0.21 -2.67 1.35
N SER A 108 0.62 -1.61 1.42
CA SER A 108 0.38 -0.44 2.27
C SER A 108 0.70 0.81 1.45
N PHE A 109 -0.31 1.64 1.21
CA PHE A 109 -0.22 2.74 0.28
C PHE A 109 -0.66 4.04 0.94
N TYR A 110 0.30 4.84 1.38
CA TYR A 110 0.08 6.07 2.15
C TYR A 110 -0.63 5.78 3.48
N SER A 111 -0.13 4.78 4.23
CA SER A 111 -0.62 4.45 5.56
C SER A 111 0.46 4.01 6.55
N VAL A 112 1.58 3.42 6.10
CA VAL A 112 2.67 3.01 7.01
C VAL A 112 3.30 4.19 7.76
N GLU A 113 3.27 5.37 7.17
CA GLU A 113 3.76 6.63 7.77
C GLU A 113 2.94 7.09 8.98
N HIS A 114 1.74 6.56 9.18
CA HIS A 114 0.87 6.87 10.31
C HIS A 114 0.98 5.87 11.47
N ILE A 115 1.83 4.84 11.34
CA ILE A 115 1.96 3.77 12.33
C ILE A 115 3.02 4.12 13.36
N HIS A 116 2.63 4.30 14.63
CA HIS A 116 3.51 4.63 15.74
C HIS A 116 4.25 3.40 16.28
N ASP A 117 3.56 2.24 16.40
CA ASP A 117 4.15 0.99 16.86
C ASP A 117 4.57 0.13 15.67
N ILE A 118 5.69 0.49 15.08
CA ILE A 118 6.23 -0.22 13.92
C ILE A 118 6.72 -1.64 14.28
N ASP A 119 7.06 -1.89 15.54
CA ASP A 119 7.46 -3.22 16.01
C ASP A 119 6.27 -4.18 16.02
N PHE A 120 5.16 -3.77 16.61
CA PHE A 120 3.93 -4.54 16.60
C PHE A 120 3.41 -4.77 15.19
N PHE A 121 3.37 -3.72 14.38
CA PHE A 121 2.94 -3.80 12.99
C PHE A 121 3.80 -4.78 12.18
N ALA A 122 5.12 -4.71 12.31
CA ALA A 122 6.04 -5.60 11.60
C ALA A 122 5.91 -7.06 12.03
N GLN A 123 5.58 -7.32 13.31
CA GLN A 123 5.27 -8.68 13.80
C GLN A 123 4.00 -9.23 13.15
N GLU A 124 2.91 -8.46 13.09
CA GLU A 124 1.66 -8.88 12.47
C GLU A 124 1.80 -9.03 10.95
N LEU A 125 2.53 -8.13 10.30
CA LEU A 125 2.90 -8.25 8.90
C LEU A 125 3.68 -9.55 8.64
N HIS A 126 4.70 -9.81 9.45
CA HIS A 126 5.50 -11.03 9.32
C HIS A 126 4.67 -12.29 9.58
N ARG A 127 3.77 -12.26 10.56
CA ARG A 127 2.90 -13.38 10.89
C ARG A 127 1.96 -13.74 9.74
N THR A 128 1.29 -12.74 9.17
CA THR A 128 0.22 -12.94 8.17
C THR A 128 0.73 -13.13 6.74
N LEU A 129 1.91 -12.62 6.41
CA LEU A 129 2.55 -12.82 5.11
C LEU A 129 3.05 -14.27 4.97
N LYS A 130 2.90 -14.89 3.81
CA LYS A 130 3.51 -16.18 3.49
C LYS A 130 5.03 -16.11 3.53
N ASP A 131 5.72 -17.25 3.62
CA ASP A 131 7.19 -17.27 3.66
C ASP A 131 7.82 -16.77 2.35
N ASP A 132 7.17 -17.02 1.23
CA ASP A 132 7.51 -16.50 -0.11
C ASP A 132 6.70 -15.27 -0.52
N GLY A 133 5.90 -14.74 0.42
CA GLY A 133 5.05 -13.57 0.21
C GLY A 133 5.82 -12.27 0.11
N ILE A 134 5.16 -11.25 -0.44
CA ILE A 134 5.73 -9.93 -0.69
C ILE A 134 4.88 -8.87 -0.01
N ALA A 135 5.51 -7.97 0.77
CA ALA A 135 4.85 -6.74 1.15
C ALA A 135 5.36 -5.58 0.26
N TRP A 136 4.43 -4.83 -0.34
CA TRP A 136 4.73 -3.66 -1.17
C TRP A 136 4.20 -2.40 -0.52
N PHE A 137 5.12 -1.49 -0.18
CA PHE A 137 4.81 -0.22 0.48
C PHE A 137 5.11 0.97 -0.42
N LEU A 138 4.23 1.97 -0.32
CA LEU A 138 4.36 3.28 -0.94
C LEU A 138 4.01 4.34 0.11
N THR A 139 4.93 5.23 0.41
CA THR A 139 4.83 6.26 1.45
C THR A 139 5.44 7.58 0.97
N PRO A 140 4.99 8.73 1.48
CA PRO A 140 5.64 10.01 1.18
C PRO A 140 7.12 9.99 1.56
N ASN A 141 7.93 10.70 0.78
CA ASN A 141 9.34 10.90 1.09
C ASN A 141 9.54 12.14 1.96
N GLU A 142 10.72 12.24 2.57
CA GLU A 142 11.16 13.40 3.37
C GLU A 142 11.00 14.72 2.60
N GLY A 143 10.64 15.79 3.32
CA GLY A 143 10.48 17.14 2.75
C GLY A 143 9.05 17.47 2.29
N LEU A 144 8.08 16.60 2.56
CA LEU A 144 6.65 16.88 2.39
C LEU A 144 6.00 17.28 3.74
N GLU A 145 6.79 17.86 4.63
CA GLU A 145 6.31 18.40 5.91
C GLU A 145 5.06 19.28 5.68
N GLY A 146 3.96 18.94 6.34
CA GLY A 146 2.70 19.67 6.28
C GLY A 146 1.66 19.15 5.30
N ARG A 147 1.84 17.97 4.68
CA ARG A 147 0.77 17.36 3.86
C ARG A 147 -0.39 16.82 4.68
N ASN A 148 -0.11 16.22 5.84
CA ASN A 148 -1.13 15.77 6.80
C ASN A 148 -0.59 15.90 8.22
N ASP A 149 -1.41 16.41 9.13
CA ASP A 149 -1.09 16.49 10.57
C ASP A 149 -0.95 15.09 11.23
N THR A 150 -1.25 14.04 10.49
CA THR A 150 -1.22 12.63 10.93
C THR A 150 0.04 11.88 10.48
N ASP A 151 0.91 12.48 9.67
CA ASP A 151 2.14 11.84 9.21
C ASP A 151 3.17 11.83 10.35
N VAL A 152 3.40 10.67 10.94
CA VAL A 152 4.36 10.48 12.04
C VAL A 152 5.77 10.29 11.50
N PHE A 153 5.89 9.62 10.36
CA PHE A 153 7.16 9.27 9.75
C PHE A 153 7.17 9.54 8.24
N THR A 154 7.77 10.64 7.82
CA THR A 154 8.13 10.84 6.41
C THR A 154 9.62 10.54 6.27
N ASN A 155 9.96 9.29 6.03
CA ASN A 155 11.34 8.82 6.02
C ASN A 155 11.86 8.57 4.61
N PRO A 156 13.14 8.85 4.33
CA PRO A 156 13.79 8.41 3.11
C PRO A 156 13.93 6.88 3.08
N PHE A 157 14.13 6.33 1.88
CA PHE A 157 14.23 4.89 1.68
C PHE A 157 15.23 4.19 2.62
N GLU A 158 16.40 4.79 2.86
CA GLU A 158 17.45 4.17 3.68
C GLU A 158 17.02 4.01 5.15
N VAL A 159 16.18 4.92 5.66
CA VAL A 159 15.62 4.83 7.01
C VAL A 159 14.57 3.71 7.07
N TRP A 160 13.63 3.67 6.13
CA TRP A 160 12.67 2.57 6.03
C TRP A 160 13.36 1.21 5.88
N LYS A 161 14.40 1.15 5.06
CA LYS A 161 15.21 -0.04 4.88
C LYS A 161 15.78 -0.53 6.21
N LYS A 162 16.43 0.34 6.98
CA LYS A 162 16.99 0.00 8.30
C LYS A 162 15.89 -0.50 9.25
N ILE A 163 14.77 0.24 9.34
CA ILE A 163 13.64 -0.09 10.21
C ILE A 163 13.16 -1.53 9.97
N PHE A 164 12.92 -1.93 8.72
CA PHE A 164 12.40 -3.25 8.42
C PHE A 164 13.47 -4.35 8.37
N GLU A 165 14.73 -4.02 8.04
CA GLU A 165 15.83 -4.99 8.09
C GLU A 165 16.15 -5.45 9.52
N GLU A 166 15.97 -4.59 10.52
CA GLU A 166 16.06 -4.90 11.95
C GLU A 166 14.91 -5.80 12.44
N ARG A 167 13.83 -5.93 11.65
CA ARG A 167 12.61 -6.71 11.95
C ARG A 167 12.44 -7.93 11.05
N ASN A 168 13.56 -8.55 10.67
CA ASN A 168 13.61 -9.80 9.88
C ASN A 168 13.03 -9.71 8.47
N PHE A 169 13.06 -8.52 7.85
CA PHE A 169 12.74 -8.36 6.45
C PHE A 169 13.99 -8.05 5.61
N LYS A 170 14.01 -8.53 4.38
CA LYS A 170 14.87 -8.02 3.34
C LYS A 170 14.13 -6.91 2.61
N VAL A 171 14.76 -5.74 2.44
CA VAL A 171 14.14 -4.56 1.85
C VAL A 171 14.79 -4.23 0.52
N THR A 172 13.98 -4.08 -0.51
CA THR A 172 14.46 -3.75 -1.86
C THR A 172 13.70 -2.53 -2.38
N LYS A 173 14.43 -1.51 -2.84
CA LYS A 173 13.81 -0.35 -3.48
C LYS A 173 13.02 -0.80 -4.71
N PHE A 174 11.80 -0.29 -4.84
CA PHE A 174 10.90 -0.70 -5.89
C PHE A 174 10.21 0.52 -6.49
N SER A 175 10.19 0.65 -7.80
CA SER A 175 9.55 1.78 -8.48
C SER A 175 8.50 1.28 -9.48
N PRO A 176 7.24 1.14 -9.06
CA PRO A 176 6.14 0.71 -9.93
C PRO A 176 5.70 1.80 -10.90
N HIS A 177 6.10 3.05 -10.64
CA HIS A 177 5.65 4.21 -11.42
C HIS A 177 6.01 4.11 -12.90
N GLU A 178 7.11 3.45 -13.22
CA GLU A 178 7.51 3.16 -14.60
C GLU A 178 6.41 2.45 -15.37
N MET A 179 5.83 1.43 -14.79
CA MET A 179 4.81 0.63 -15.45
C MET A 179 3.42 1.26 -15.38
N MET A 180 3.07 1.89 -14.26
CA MET A 180 1.76 2.52 -14.08
C MET A 180 1.61 3.80 -14.91
N ALA A 181 2.64 4.64 -14.98
CA ALA A 181 2.65 5.85 -15.79
C ALA A 181 2.65 5.51 -17.29
N LEU A 182 3.39 4.50 -17.70
CA LEU A 182 3.44 4.02 -19.07
C LEU A 182 2.11 3.43 -19.53
N ARG A 183 1.41 2.66 -18.69
CA ARG A 183 0.08 2.14 -18.99
C ARG A 183 -0.94 3.26 -19.22
N GLY A 184 -0.90 4.33 -18.39
CA GLY A 184 -1.83 5.45 -18.53
C GLY A 184 -1.64 6.28 -19.81
N LYS A 185 -0.39 6.54 -20.21
CA LYS A 185 -0.06 7.38 -21.37
C LYS A 185 0.12 6.59 -22.67
N LEU A 186 0.65 5.39 -22.60
CA LEU A 186 0.99 4.55 -23.76
C LEU A 186 0.04 3.37 -23.97
N GLY A 187 -0.93 3.14 -23.09
CA GLY A 187 -1.93 2.08 -23.26
C GLY A 187 -2.68 2.14 -24.57
N LYS A 188 -2.88 3.36 -25.11
CA LYS A 188 -3.44 3.61 -26.45
C LYS A 188 -2.54 3.12 -27.59
N PHE A 189 -1.25 2.95 -27.37
CA PHE A 189 -0.26 2.59 -28.39
C PHE A 189 0.18 1.13 -28.33
N LYS A 190 -0.53 0.25 -27.60
CA LYS A 190 -0.19 -1.18 -27.47
C LYS A 190 1.30 -1.40 -27.15
N PHE A 191 1.85 -0.59 -26.23
CA PHE A 191 3.27 -0.60 -25.85
C PHE A 191 3.83 -2.01 -25.58
N TYR A 192 3.02 -2.92 -25.06
CA TYR A 192 3.41 -4.30 -24.76
C TYR A 192 3.67 -5.15 -26.00
N THR A 193 3.24 -4.71 -27.17
CA THR A 193 3.52 -5.38 -28.45
C THR A 193 4.84 -4.93 -29.07
N TRP A 194 5.51 -3.94 -28.49
CA TRP A 194 6.78 -3.43 -28.98
C TRP A 194 7.94 -4.41 -28.68
N PRO A 195 9.03 -4.37 -29.49
CA PRO A 195 10.23 -5.16 -29.22
C PRO A 195 10.80 -4.86 -27.81
N LYS A 196 11.24 -5.90 -27.11
CA LYS A 196 11.78 -5.81 -25.73
C LYS A 196 12.82 -4.68 -25.52
N PRO A 197 13.80 -4.45 -26.43
CA PRO A 197 14.75 -3.36 -26.29
C PRO A 197 14.07 -1.98 -26.23
N LEU A 198 13.08 -1.74 -27.10
CA LEU A 198 12.35 -0.48 -27.15
C LEU A 198 11.51 -0.28 -25.86
N GLN A 199 10.86 -1.33 -25.38
CA GLN A 199 10.17 -1.30 -24.09
C GLN A 199 11.11 -0.89 -22.95
N ASN A 200 12.34 -1.43 -22.93
CA ASN A 200 13.33 -1.14 -21.89
C ASN A 200 13.82 0.31 -21.94
N ILE A 201 14.03 0.85 -23.12
CA ILE A 201 14.41 2.27 -23.30
C ILE A 201 13.31 3.19 -22.78
N VAL A 202 12.07 2.95 -23.17
CA VAL A 202 10.92 3.78 -22.74
C VAL A 202 10.68 3.63 -21.23
N LYS A 203 10.84 2.43 -20.66
CA LYS A 203 10.79 2.21 -19.21
C LYS A 203 11.86 3.02 -18.48
N ARG A 204 13.09 3.05 -18.99
CA ARG A 204 14.20 3.80 -18.39
C ARG A 204 13.94 5.31 -18.44
N ILE A 205 13.46 5.85 -19.58
CA ILE A 205 13.10 7.26 -19.70
C ILE A 205 11.96 7.63 -18.74
N ALA A 206 10.95 6.77 -18.61
CA ALA A 206 9.84 6.99 -17.69
C ALA A 206 10.29 6.93 -16.23
N TYR A 207 11.24 6.06 -15.89
CA TYR A 207 11.88 5.99 -14.57
C TYR A 207 12.59 7.29 -14.22
N ASP A 208 13.48 7.76 -15.09
CA ASP A 208 14.22 8.99 -14.88
C ASP A 208 13.30 10.21 -14.75
N TYR A 209 12.19 10.23 -15.51
CA TYR A 209 11.19 11.29 -15.44
C TYR A 209 10.33 11.24 -14.18
N SER A 210 9.91 10.04 -13.74
CA SER A 210 9.08 9.87 -12.56
C SER A 210 9.87 10.13 -11.27
N ASN A 211 11.11 9.66 -11.19
CA ASN A 211 11.97 9.91 -10.02
C ASN A 211 12.28 11.41 -9.80
N LYS A 212 12.25 12.22 -10.86
CA LYS A 212 12.44 13.68 -10.73
C LYS A 212 11.18 14.43 -10.26
N LYS A 213 10.01 13.82 -10.36
CA LYS A 213 8.72 14.47 -10.06
C LYS A 213 7.94 13.91 -8.88
N MET A 214 8.30 12.73 -8.39
CA MET A 214 7.56 12.08 -7.30
C MET A 214 8.41 12.00 -6.05
N ASN A 215 7.92 12.68 -5.02
CA ASN A 215 8.51 12.66 -3.69
C ASN A 215 8.04 11.45 -2.86
N ASP A 216 7.79 10.32 -3.50
CA ASP A 216 7.31 9.12 -2.82
C ASP A 216 8.40 8.06 -2.76
N THR A 217 8.47 7.38 -1.63
CA THR A 217 9.33 6.20 -1.43
C THR A 217 8.52 4.94 -1.63
N SER A 218 8.99 4.04 -2.48
CA SER A 218 8.37 2.73 -2.69
C SER A 218 9.38 1.60 -2.55
N PHE A 219 8.98 0.56 -1.83
CA PHE A 219 9.85 -0.59 -1.57
C PHE A 219 9.07 -1.88 -1.35
N ILE A 220 9.78 -2.99 -1.53
CA ILE A 220 9.30 -4.34 -1.30
C ILE A 220 10.01 -4.93 -0.08
N LEU A 221 9.24 -5.61 0.76
CA LEU A 221 9.70 -6.43 1.86
C LEU A 221 9.48 -7.91 1.51
N THR A 222 10.46 -8.74 1.82
CA THR A 222 10.36 -10.20 1.85
C THR A 222 10.94 -10.70 3.18
N LYS A 223 10.45 -11.82 3.70
CA LYS A 223 11.03 -12.42 4.90
C LYS A 223 12.48 -12.83 4.66
N LYS A 224 13.30 -12.72 5.73
CA LYS A 224 14.67 -13.26 5.73
C LYS A 224 14.66 -14.74 6.01
#